data_af1423d40e096ceb0dc9a73ebdb08b65
#
_entry.id   af1423d40e096ceb0dc9a73ebdb08b65
#
_cell.length_a   1.000
_cell.length_b   1.000
_cell.length_c   1.000
_cell.angle_alpha   90.00
_cell.angle_beta   90.00
_cell.angle_gamma   90.00
#
_symmetry.space_group_name_H-M   'P 1'
#
loop_
_entity.id
_entity.type
_entity.pdbx_description
1 polymer ?
#
loop_
_entity_poly.entity_id
_entity_poly.type
_entity_poly.pdbx_seq_one_letter_code
_entity_poly.pdbx_strand_id
1 'polypeptide(L)'
;MGLHIVLYQPQIPANTGNIARTCAGTNTSLHLIHPLGFSTDDKMLKRAGLDYWPHVDIHYHESLETFVEMTESKTNSEVYLIETYGTQNYTQFDYTDSSQEIYFLFGRETTGLPKEFAQARAENCLRIPQSQHIRSLNLSNAAAIVIYEALRQQNFSGLE
;
A
#
# COMPACT_ATOMS: atom_id res chain seq x y z
N MET A 1 11.49 -9.82 -3.60
CA MET A 1 10.71 -10.89 -4.19
C MET A 1 9.33 -10.94 -3.57
N GLY A 2 8.59 -9.91 -3.74
CA GLY A 2 7.26 -9.91 -3.20
C GLY A 2 6.50 -8.64 -3.43
N LEU A 3 5.27 -8.69 -2.97
CA LEU A 3 4.36 -7.57 -3.02
C LEU A 3 4.35 -6.87 -1.65
N HIS A 4 4.27 -5.55 -1.68
CA HIS A 4 4.31 -4.74 -0.47
C HIS A 4 3.23 -3.68 -0.54
N ILE A 5 2.52 -3.50 0.56
CA ILE A 5 1.63 -2.36 0.76
C ILE A 5 2.35 -1.39 1.71
N VAL A 6 2.40 -0.12 1.32
CA VAL A 6 3.08 0.93 2.10
C VAL A 6 2.06 2.01 2.42
N LEU A 7 1.93 2.35 3.69
CA LEU A 7 0.99 3.36 4.16
C LEU A 7 1.77 4.59 4.66
N TYR A 8 1.55 5.72 4.01
CA TYR A 8 2.17 6.98 4.39
C TYR A 8 1.36 7.63 5.50
N GLN A 9 1.92 7.65 6.71
CA GLN A 9 1.34 8.31 7.88
C GLN A 9 -0.16 7.99 8.05
N PRO A 10 -0.53 6.69 8.15
CA PRO A 10 -1.94 6.32 8.24
C PRO A 10 -2.58 6.91 9.47
N GLN A 11 -3.83 7.38 9.34
CA GLN A 11 -4.54 8.14 10.37
C GLN A 11 -5.63 7.33 11.07
N ILE A 12 -6.24 6.38 10.35
CA ILE A 12 -7.42 5.65 10.83
C ILE A 12 -7.01 4.22 11.18
N PRO A 13 -6.99 3.86 12.47
CA PRO A 13 -6.48 2.55 12.90
C PRO A 13 -7.25 1.36 12.31
N ALA A 14 -8.57 1.50 12.12
CA ALA A 14 -9.38 0.43 11.54
C ALA A 14 -8.95 0.10 10.10
N ASN A 15 -8.55 1.11 9.31
CA ASN A 15 -8.04 0.89 7.96
C ASN A 15 -6.74 0.09 7.98
N THR A 16 -5.81 0.48 8.84
CA THR A 16 -4.54 -0.23 8.97
C THR A 16 -4.76 -1.68 9.42
N GLY A 17 -5.67 -1.90 10.36
CA GLY A 17 -6.00 -3.25 10.82
C GLY A 17 -6.59 -4.12 9.71
N ASN A 18 -7.51 -3.57 8.91
CA ASN A 18 -8.10 -4.28 7.78
C ASN A 18 -7.05 -4.57 6.70
N ILE A 19 -6.14 -3.65 6.47
CA ILE A 19 -5.04 -3.86 5.52
C ILE A 19 -4.10 -4.95 6.02
N ALA A 20 -3.81 -4.98 7.32
CA ALA A 20 -3.01 -6.05 7.91
C ALA A 20 -3.65 -7.42 7.66
N ARG A 21 -4.97 -7.51 7.79
CA ARG A 21 -5.71 -8.74 7.48
C ARG A 21 -5.53 -9.15 6.01
N THR A 22 -5.66 -8.20 5.09
CA THR A 22 -5.44 -8.46 3.66
C THR A 22 -3.99 -8.93 3.43
N CYS A 23 -3.02 -8.29 4.06
CA CYS A 23 -1.62 -8.69 3.94
C CYS A 23 -1.38 -10.11 4.46
N ALA A 24 -1.98 -10.47 5.58
CA ALA A 24 -1.89 -11.83 6.09
C ALA A 24 -2.50 -12.84 5.10
N GLY A 25 -3.63 -12.48 4.48
CA GLY A 25 -4.34 -13.36 3.56
C GLY A 25 -3.69 -13.48 2.18
N THR A 26 -2.72 -12.65 1.87
CA THR A 26 -2.12 -12.59 0.53
C THR A 26 -0.59 -12.74 0.54
N ASN A 27 0.00 -13.03 1.68
CA ASN A 27 1.46 -13.11 1.85
C ASN A 27 2.15 -11.82 1.40
N THR A 28 1.53 -10.67 1.67
CA THR A 28 2.03 -9.35 1.32
C THR A 28 2.66 -8.72 2.55
N SER A 29 3.79 -8.04 2.38
CA SER A 29 4.42 -7.28 3.46
C SER A 29 3.73 -5.94 3.65
N LEU A 30 3.69 -5.45 4.88
CA LEU A 30 3.08 -4.17 5.23
C LEU A 30 4.16 -3.22 5.75
N HIS A 31 4.19 -2.02 5.21
CA HIS A 31 5.12 -0.96 5.64
C HIS A 31 4.31 0.21 6.17
N LEU A 32 4.72 0.74 7.31
CA LEU A 32 4.10 1.89 7.94
C LEU A 32 5.13 3.01 8.07
N ILE A 33 4.83 4.16 7.48
CA ILE A 33 5.71 5.34 7.54
C ILE A 33 5.20 6.27 8.63
N HIS A 34 6.07 6.56 9.61
CA HIS A 34 5.75 7.46 10.71
C HIS A 34 5.67 8.94 10.25
N PRO A 35 4.96 9.79 10.99
CA PRO A 35 4.21 9.47 12.21
C PRO A 35 2.88 8.80 11.90
N LEU A 36 2.48 7.87 12.78
CA LEU A 36 1.15 7.26 12.71
C LEU A 36 0.16 8.11 13.48
N GLY A 37 -1.07 8.20 12.99
CA GLY A 37 -2.15 8.93 13.65
C GLY A 37 -2.77 8.17 14.83
N PHE A 38 -2.17 7.07 15.24
CA PHE A 38 -2.68 6.21 16.31
C PHE A 38 -1.53 5.41 16.92
N SER A 39 -1.79 4.80 18.08
CA SER A 39 -0.85 3.86 18.70
C SER A 39 -1.11 2.45 18.19
N THR A 40 -0.07 1.62 18.12
CA THR A 40 -0.25 0.19 17.82
C THR A 40 -1.01 -0.54 18.92
N ASP A 41 -1.21 0.09 20.09
CA ASP A 41 -2.07 -0.41 21.17
C ASP A 41 -3.52 0.03 21.02
N ASP A 42 -3.87 0.76 19.96
CA ASP A 42 -5.22 1.28 19.73
C ASP A 42 -6.23 0.12 19.62
N LYS A 43 -7.39 0.28 20.26
CA LYS A 43 -8.43 -0.75 20.24
C LYS A 43 -8.98 -1.03 18.86
N MET A 44 -9.10 0.01 18.03
CA MET A 44 -9.63 -0.14 16.67
C MET A 44 -8.68 -0.94 15.80
N LEU A 45 -7.37 -0.71 15.96
CA LEU A 45 -6.35 -1.48 15.28
C LEU A 45 -6.41 -2.95 15.71
N LYS A 46 -6.43 -3.20 17.01
CA LYS A 46 -6.48 -4.56 17.54
C LYS A 46 -7.75 -5.29 17.12
N ARG A 47 -8.91 -4.61 17.17
CA ARG A 47 -10.18 -5.22 16.77
C ARG A 47 -10.16 -5.64 15.31
N ALA A 48 -9.55 -4.83 14.42
CA ALA A 48 -9.53 -5.08 12.99
C ALA A 48 -8.45 -6.09 12.58
N GLY A 49 -7.32 -6.14 13.28
CA GLY A 49 -6.16 -6.88 12.82
C GLY A 49 -5.41 -7.73 13.84
N LEU A 50 -5.87 -7.80 15.09
CA LEU A 50 -5.10 -8.45 16.16
C LEU A 50 -4.74 -9.90 15.85
N ASP A 51 -5.70 -10.69 15.39
CA ASP A 51 -5.49 -12.13 15.13
C ASP A 51 -4.55 -12.37 13.96
N TYR A 52 -4.38 -11.40 13.07
CA TYR A 52 -3.59 -11.52 11.86
C TYR A 52 -2.22 -10.87 11.98
N TRP A 53 -2.06 -9.97 12.96
CA TRP A 53 -0.84 -9.19 13.13
C TRP A 53 0.43 -10.05 13.23
N PRO A 54 0.44 -11.16 13.98
CA PRO A 54 1.63 -12.02 14.05
C PRO A 54 1.99 -12.71 12.72
N HIS A 55 1.05 -12.75 11.77
CA HIS A 55 1.26 -13.40 10.48
C HIS A 55 1.63 -12.42 9.37
N VAL A 56 1.82 -11.14 9.71
CA VAL A 56 2.15 -10.09 8.74
C VAL A 56 3.59 -9.66 8.96
N ASP A 57 4.33 -9.59 7.88
CA ASP A 57 5.69 -9.03 7.89
C ASP A 57 5.57 -7.51 7.88
N ILE A 58 5.71 -6.88 9.06
CA ILE A 58 5.50 -5.45 9.24
C ILE A 58 6.83 -4.74 9.37
N HIS A 59 7.01 -3.68 8.58
CA HIS A 59 8.19 -2.82 8.58
C HIS A 59 7.79 -1.39 8.92
N TYR A 60 8.57 -0.74 9.77
CA TYR A 60 8.36 0.65 10.16
C TYR A 60 9.46 1.52 9.55
N HIS A 61 9.07 2.68 9.04
CA HIS A 61 10.00 3.66 8.48
C HIS A 61 9.81 5.00 9.18
N GLU A 62 10.90 5.66 9.53
CA GLU A 62 10.84 6.94 10.25
C GLU A 62 10.26 8.06 9.41
N SER A 63 10.45 8.01 8.09
CA SER A 63 9.99 9.04 7.18
C SER A 63 9.81 8.47 5.78
N LEU A 64 9.15 9.25 4.92
CA LEU A 64 9.03 8.92 3.50
C LEU A 64 10.41 8.85 2.85
N GLU A 65 11.30 9.77 3.23
CA GLU A 65 12.66 9.82 2.70
C GLU A 65 13.45 8.54 3.01
N THR A 66 13.36 8.04 4.24
CA THR A 66 14.07 6.79 4.59
C THR A 66 13.48 5.59 3.86
N PHE A 67 12.17 5.57 3.63
CA PHE A 67 11.55 4.52 2.83
C PHE A 67 12.06 4.56 1.39
N VAL A 68 12.09 5.73 0.78
CA VAL A 68 12.58 5.90 -0.61
C VAL A 68 14.04 5.48 -0.73
N GLU A 69 14.89 5.89 0.21
CA GLU A 69 16.30 5.49 0.22
C GLU A 69 16.44 3.97 0.28
N MET A 70 15.63 3.31 1.09
CA MET A 70 15.66 1.86 1.19
C MET A 70 15.33 1.20 -0.15
N THR A 71 14.27 1.68 -0.83
CA THR A 71 13.87 1.11 -2.12
C THR A 71 14.89 1.41 -3.22
N GLU A 72 15.47 2.60 -3.23
CA GLU A 72 16.48 2.98 -4.22
C GLU A 72 17.78 2.21 -4.05
N SER A 73 18.06 1.70 -2.86
CA SER A 73 19.24 0.88 -2.61
C SER A 73 19.12 -0.52 -3.24
N LYS A 74 17.93 -0.91 -3.65
CA LYS A 74 17.66 -2.22 -4.27
C LYS A 74 17.64 -2.08 -5.78
N THR A 75 18.25 -3.04 -6.48
CA THR A 75 18.32 -3.02 -7.94
C THR A 75 17.07 -3.54 -8.63
N ASN A 76 16.21 -4.24 -7.89
CA ASN A 76 15.04 -4.93 -8.46
C ASN A 76 13.73 -4.46 -7.82
N SER A 77 13.62 -3.21 -7.43
CA SER A 77 12.41 -2.68 -6.79
C SER A 77 11.70 -1.68 -7.69
N GLU A 78 10.37 -1.67 -7.60
CA GLU A 78 9.50 -0.67 -8.23
C GLU A 78 8.54 -0.13 -7.19
N VAL A 79 8.33 1.17 -7.19
CA VAL A 79 7.38 1.84 -6.30
C VAL A 79 6.30 2.51 -7.14
N TYR A 80 5.05 2.10 -6.92
CA TYR A 80 3.88 2.71 -7.53
C TYR A 80 3.11 3.47 -6.48
N LEU A 81 2.66 4.67 -6.83
CA LEU A 81 1.86 5.52 -5.97
C LEU A 81 0.39 5.36 -6.33
N ILE A 82 -0.48 5.30 -5.34
CA ILE A 82 -1.93 5.21 -5.58
C ILE A 82 -2.58 6.50 -5.10
N GLU A 83 -3.13 7.25 -6.05
CA GLU A 83 -3.79 8.52 -5.78
C GLU A 83 -5.00 8.70 -6.72
N THR A 84 -5.99 9.45 -6.26
CA THR A 84 -7.21 9.68 -7.05
C THR A 84 -6.93 10.46 -8.34
N TYR A 85 -5.84 11.23 -8.34
CA TYR A 85 -5.41 12.02 -9.51
C TYR A 85 -4.29 11.34 -10.29
N GLY A 86 -4.06 10.06 -10.06
CA GLY A 86 -3.03 9.32 -10.79
C GLY A 86 -3.23 9.42 -12.30
N THR A 87 -2.11 9.45 -13.04
CA THR A 87 -2.13 9.64 -14.48
C THR A 87 -2.38 8.35 -15.25
N GLN A 88 -2.18 7.21 -14.58
CA GLN A 88 -2.29 5.89 -15.20
C GLN A 88 -3.33 5.05 -14.45
N ASN A 89 -4.00 4.17 -15.18
CA ASN A 89 -4.89 3.19 -14.57
C ASN A 89 -4.05 2.10 -13.90
N TYR A 90 -4.43 1.68 -12.71
CA TYR A 90 -3.68 0.67 -11.94
C TYR A 90 -3.54 -0.67 -12.67
N THR A 91 -4.40 -0.95 -13.65
CA THR A 91 -4.36 -2.20 -14.42
C THR A 91 -3.39 -2.17 -15.60
N GLN A 92 -2.80 -1.01 -15.91
CA GLN A 92 -1.99 -0.83 -17.12
C GLN A 92 -0.52 -1.21 -16.95
N PHE A 93 -0.11 -1.57 -15.74
CA PHE A 93 1.28 -1.92 -15.47
C PHE A 93 1.45 -3.43 -15.38
N ASP A 94 2.67 -3.88 -15.61
CA ASP A 94 3.04 -5.28 -15.56
C ASP A 94 3.62 -5.61 -14.20
N TYR A 95 2.87 -6.38 -13.41
CA TYR A 95 3.30 -6.82 -12.07
C TYR A 95 3.68 -8.32 -12.08
N THR A 96 3.92 -8.90 -13.25
CA THR A 96 4.13 -10.35 -13.37
C THR A 96 5.51 -10.82 -12.92
N ASP A 97 6.50 -9.92 -12.87
CA ASP A 97 7.87 -10.29 -12.52
C ASP A 97 7.99 -10.54 -11.02
N SER A 98 7.88 -11.82 -10.63
CA SER A 98 7.96 -12.22 -9.22
C SER A 98 9.36 -12.08 -8.63
N SER A 99 10.37 -11.78 -9.43
CA SER A 99 11.72 -11.50 -8.92
C SER A 99 11.86 -10.06 -8.42
N GLN A 100 10.91 -9.18 -8.77
CA GLN A 100 10.90 -7.80 -8.31
C GLN A 100 10.28 -7.66 -6.93
N GLU A 101 10.72 -6.63 -6.21
CA GLU A 101 10.04 -6.12 -5.03
C GLU A 101 9.11 -5.00 -5.50
N ILE A 102 7.82 -5.22 -5.43
CA ILE A 102 6.81 -4.26 -5.91
C ILE A 102 6.11 -3.62 -4.73
N TYR A 103 6.24 -2.31 -4.61
CA TYR A 103 5.68 -1.53 -3.52
C TYR A 103 4.53 -0.68 -4.04
N PHE A 104 3.38 -0.75 -3.36
CA PHE A 104 2.25 0.12 -3.63
C PHE A 104 2.11 1.09 -2.46
N LEU A 105 2.35 2.37 -2.72
CA LEU A 105 2.39 3.42 -1.71
C LEU A 105 1.07 4.19 -1.72
N PHE A 106 0.39 4.17 -0.58
CA PHE A 106 -0.89 4.84 -0.36
C PHE A 106 -0.69 6.05 0.56
N GLY A 107 -1.40 7.13 0.27
CA GLY A 107 -1.36 8.33 1.09
C GLY A 107 -2.27 8.29 2.29
N ARG A 108 -2.20 9.36 3.10
CA ARG A 108 -3.12 9.56 4.23
C ARG A 108 -4.57 9.54 3.76
N GLU A 109 -5.46 9.07 4.64
CA GLU A 109 -6.88 8.97 4.31
C GLU A 109 -7.51 10.33 3.96
N THR A 110 -7.06 11.41 4.58
CA THR A 110 -7.65 12.74 4.38
C THR A 110 -6.92 13.60 3.35
N THR A 111 -5.59 13.51 3.28
CA THR A 111 -4.80 14.43 2.47
C THR A 111 -3.95 13.76 1.38
N GLY A 112 -3.87 12.42 1.40
CA GLY A 112 -3.07 11.70 0.42
C GLY A 112 -1.57 11.83 0.63
N LEU A 113 -0.81 11.64 -0.42
CA LEU A 113 0.65 11.80 -0.44
C LEU A 113 1.03 13.28 -0.60
N PRO A 114 2.24 13.67 -0.18
CA PRO A 114 2.74 14.99 -0.52
C PRO A 114 2.68 15.22 -2.03
N LYS A 115 2.07 16.33 -2.46
CA LYS A 115 1.81 16.60 -3.88
C LYS A 115 3.08 16.66 -4.72
N GLU A 116 4.11 17.32 -4.21
CA GLU A 116 5.37 17.44 -4.93
C GLU A 116 6.02 16.07 -5.14
N PHE A 117 5.95 15.21 -4.13
CA PHE A 117 6.46 13.85 -4.22
C PHE A 117 5.74 13.06 -5.32
N ALA A 118 4.42 13.14 -5.35
CA ALA A 118 3.61 12.43 -6.35
C ALA A 118 3.82 12.99 -7.75
N GLN A 119 3.92 14.32 -7.89
CA GLN A 119 4.16 14.96 -9.19
C GLN A 119 5.50 14.58 -9.78
N ALA A 120 6.52 14.45 -8.94
CA ALA A 120 7.86 14.05 -9.39
C ALA A 120 7.88 12.59 -9.87
N ARG A 121 6.86 11.81 -9.56
CA ARG A 121 6.73 10.39 -9.92
C ARG A 121 5.44 10.11 -10.69
N ALA A 122 5.03 11.06 -11.52
CA ALA A 122 3.74 10.98 -12.23
C ALA A 122 3.62 9.73 -13.10
N GLU A 123 4.72 9.26 -13.69
CA GLU A 123 4.71 8.07 -14.55
C GLU A 123 4.38 6.79 -13.77
N ASN A 124 4.59 6.79 -12.46
CA ASN A 124 4.26 5.66 -11.58
C ASN A 124 3.11 5.97 -10.63
N CYS A 125 2.38 7.05 -10.89
CA CYS A 125 1.23 7.45 -10.07
C CYS A 125 -0.05 6.90 -10.70
N LEU A 126 -0.67 5.95 -10.02
CA LEU A 126 -1.79 5.16 -10.53
C LEU A 126 -3.09 5.58 -9.87
N ARG A 127 -4.19 5.36 -10.57
CA ARG A 127 -5.52 5.57 -10.01
C ARG A 127 -6.37 4.32 -10.18
N ILE A 128 -7.33 4.16 -9.27
CA ILE A 128 -8.42 3.21 -9.42
C ILE A 128 -9.60 4.00 -9.98
N PRO A 129 -10.14 3.66 -11.15
CA PRO A 129 -11.29 4.37 -11.70
C PRO A 129 -12.46 4.37 -10.72
N GLN A 130 -13.11 5.50 -10.58
CA GLN A 130 -14.25 5.66 -9.69
C GLN A 130 -15.21 6.71 -10.23
N SER A 131 -16.46 6.69 -9.77
CA SER A 131 -17.44 7.67 -10.18
C SER A 131 -17.20 9.03 -9.51
N GLN A 132 -17.92 10.04 -9.99
CA GLN A 132 -17.83 11.39 -9.42
C GLN A 132 -18.55 11.55 -8.08
N HIS A 133 -19.29 10.52 -7.65
CA HIS A 133 -20.13 10.62 -6.45
C HIS A 133 -19.33 10.55 -5.15
N ILE A 134 -18.07 10.15 -5.21
CA ILE A 134 -17.20 10.05 -4.02
C ILE A 134 -15.87 10.74 -4.31
N ARG A 135 -15.20 11.19 -3.24
CA ARG A 135 -13.86 11.79 -3.35
C ARG A 135 -12.79 10.71 -3.54
N SER A 136 -12.91 9.64 -2.79
CA SER A 136 -11.95 8.53 -2.82
C SER A 136 -12.61 7.28 -2.27
N LEU A 137 -12.08 6.13 -2.67
CA LEU A 137 -12.44 4.86 -2.05
C LEU A 137 -11.86 4.78 -0.64
N ASN A 138 -12.51 4.00 0.22
CA ASN A 138 -11.93 3.67 1.51
C ASN A 138 -10.52 3.08 1.31
N LEU A 139 -9.56 3.49 2.14
CA LEU A 139 -8.16 3.10 1.98
C LEU A 139 -7.97 1.59 1.98
N SER A 140 -8.61 0.88 2.92
CA SER A 140 -8.44 -0.57 2.99
C SER A 140 -9.04 -1.28 1.79
N ASN A 141 -10.13 -0.76 1.23
CA ASN A 141 -10.70 -1.29 0.00
C ASN A 141 -9.77 -1.05 -1.20
N ALA A 142 -9.24 0.16 -1.31
CA ALA A 142 -8.29 0.50 -2.38
C ALA A 142 -7.07 -0.41 -2.35
N ALA A 143 -6.52 -0.64 -1.16
CA ALA A 143 -5.36 -1.52 -0.99
C ALA A 143 -5.67 -2.94 -1.46
N ALA A 144 -6.84 -3.47 -1.08
CA ALA A 144 -7.25 -4.81 -1.50
C ALA A 144 -7.41 -4.91 -3.02
N ILE A 145 -8.03 -3.92 -3.64
CA ILE A 145 -8.23 -3.90 -5.09
C ILE A 145 -6.88 -3.96 -5.81
N VAL A 146 -5.94 -3.11 -5.41
CA VAL A 146 -4.64 -3.02 -6.08
C VAL A 146 -3.83 -4.30 -5.88
N ILE A 147 -3.79 -4.82 -4.66
CA ILE A 147 -2.99 -6.01 -4.40
C ILE A 147 -3.55 -7.24 -5.14
N TYR A 148 -4.87 -7.36 -5.23
CA TYR A 148 -5.47 -8.48 -5.96
C TYR A 148 -5.30 -8.37 -7.46
N GLU A 149 -5.15 -7.18 -8.02
CA GLU A 149 -4.77 -7.04 -9.42
C GLU A 149 -3.35 -7.57 -9.65
N ALA A 150 -2.40 -7.23 -8.79
CA ALA A 150 -1.05 -7.75 -8.90
C ALA A 150 -1.01 -9.27 -8.75
N LEU A 151 -1.77 -9.78 -7.78
CA LEU A 151 -1.89 -11.24 -7.56
C LEU A 151 -2.51 -11.95 -8.76
N ARG A 152 -3.53 -11.35 -9.36
CA ARG A 152 -4.16 -11.91 -10.56
C ARG A 152 -3.12 -12.06 -11.69
N GLN A 153 -2.32 -11.02 -11.90
CA GLN A 153 -1.28 -11.07 -12.92
C GLN A 153 -0.24 -12.16 -12.64
N GLN A 154 0.01 -12.45 -11.36
CA GLN A 154 0.93 -13.51 -10.95
C GLN A 154 0.24 -14.87 -10.77
N ASN A 155 -0.98 -15.01 -11.28
CA ASN A 155 -1.77 -16.25 -11.22
C ASN A 155 -2.02 -16.74 -9.79
N PHE A 156 -2.12 -15.82 -8.83
CA PHE A 156 -2.36 -16.12 -7.41
C PHE A 156 -1.37 -17.13 -6.85
N SER A 157 -0.11 -17.08 -7.31
CA SER A 157 0.94 -18.01 -6.89
C SER A 157 1.10 -18.00 -5.36
N GLY A 158 1.10 -19.19 -4.76
CA GLY A 158 1.23 -19.33 -3.31
C GLY A 158 -0.07 -19.19 -2.52
N LEU A 159 -1.20 -18.98 -3.20
CA LEU A 159 -2.52 -18.89 -2.56
C LEU A 159 -3.39 -20.07 -2.98
N GLU A 160 -4.37 -20.41 -2.13
CA GLU A 160 -5.33 -21.50 -2.39
C GLU A 160 -6.64 -20.99 -2.96
#